data_14d785eaded915640018e6dd3e4cea38
#
_entry.id   14d785eaded915640018e6dd3e4cea38
#
_cell.length_a   1.000
_cell.length_b   1.000
_cell.length_c   1.000
_cell.angle_alpha   90.00
_cell.angle_beta   90.00
_cell.angle_gamma   90.00
#
_symmetry.space_group_name_H-M   'P 1'
#
loop_
_entity.id
_entity.type
_entity.pdbx_description
1 polymer ?
#
loop_
_entity_poly.entity_id
_entity_poly.type
_entity_poly.pdbx_seq_one_letter_code
_entity_poly.pdbx_strand_id
1 'polypeptide(L)'
;LYVYRRRYEPVAGHSAHTVVGNANDLEWMSYEGMENCYVQDFLPSAHDIGFDMNMHILKFHIEASHGYIETHVQQHGMYFLSVKSMYRLEDDWVPLQKGDYCFMDAYVPQACYAVGDEGREEELVYIYSKDCNRDIAL
;
A
#
# COMPACT_ATOMS: atom_id res chain seq x y z
N LEU A 1 -11.11 8.52 -10.16
CA LEU A 1 -9.93 8.14 -10.93
C LEU A 1 -8.68 8.38 -10.10
N TYR A 2 -7.93 7.34 -9.80
CA TYR A 2 -6.62 7.41 -9.15
C TYR A 2 -5.52 7.31 -10.21
N VAL A 3 -4.60 8.27 -10.25
CA VAL A 3 -3.47 8.29 -11.18
C VAL A 3 -2.19 8.54 -10.39
N TYR A 4 -1.28 7.59 -10.44
CA TYR A 4 0.08 7.73 -9.94
C TYR A 4 1.04 7.76 -11.12
N ARG A 5 1.93 8.74 -11.17
CA ARG A 5 2.88 8.92 -12.27
C ARG A 5 4.25 9.28 -11.73
N ARG A 6 5.27 8.54 -12.19
CA ARG A 6 6.67 8.82 -11.94
C ARG A 6 7.51 8.54 -13.19
N ARG A 7 8.76 8.94 -13.17
CA ARG A 7 9.71 8.59 -14.23
C ARG A 7 10.04 7.10 -14.13
N TYR A 8 9.86 6.38 -15.24
CA TYR A 8 10.25 4.98 -15.34
C TYR A 8 11.77 4.84 -15.34
N GLU A 9 12.29 3.91 -14.55
CA GLU A 9 13.70 3.56 -14.46
C GLU A 9 13.93 2.17 -15.07
N PRO A 10 14.37 2.07 -16.34
CA PRO A 10 14.51 0.80 -17.02
C PRO A 10 15.65 -0.03 -16.46
N VAL A 11 15.48 -1.34 -16.45
CA VAL A 11 16.53 -2.32 -16.19
C VAL A 11 16.92 -2.96 -17.50
N ALA A 12 18.23 -3.05 -17.78
CA ALA A 12 18.74 -3.65 -19.00
C ALA A 12 18.23 -5.08 -19.16
N GLY A 13 17.62 -5.38 -20.31
CA GLY A 13 17.06 -6.71 -20.61
C GLY A 13 15.70 -7.00 -19.98
N HIS A 14 15.11 -6.07 -19.23
CA HIS A 14 13.78 -6.20 -18.62
C HIS A 14 12.92 -4.99 -18.95
N SER A 15 11.69 -5.22 -19.34
CA SER A 15 10.75 -4.16 -19.69
C SER A 15 9.40 -4.43 -19.05
N ALA A 16 8.84 -3.40 -18.43
CA ALA A 16 7.46 -3.45 -17.98
C ALA A 16 6.53 -3.59 -19.21
N HIS A 17 5.39 -4.22 -18.99
CA HIS A 17 4.33 -4.38 -19.98
C HIS A 17 3.00 -3.87 -19.42
N THR A 18 2.03 -3.65 -20.29
CA THR A 18 0.68 -3.25 -19.87
C THR A 18 -0.01 -4.41 -19.16
N VAL A 19 -0.54 -4.13 -17.97
CA VAL A 19 -1.34 -5.07 -17.18
C VAL A 19 -2.78 -4.56 -17.13
N VAL A 20 -3.73 -5.43 -17.41
CA VAL A 20 -5.17 -5.17 -17.29
C VAL A 20 -5.82 -6.35 -16.59
N GLY A 21 -6.62 -6.10 -15.58
CA GLY A 21 -7.29 -7.15 -14.81
C GLY A 21 -8.47 -6.60 -14.01
N ASN A 22 -9.14 -7.51 -13.33
CA ASN A 22 -10.20 -7.19 -12.39
C ASN A 22 -9.76 -7.62 -10.99
N ALA A 23 -9.83 -6.71 -10.02
CA ALA A 23 -9.44 -6.99 -8.63
C ALA A 23 -10.22 -8.17 -8.02
N ASN A 24 -11.46 -8.41 -8.47
CA ASN A 24 -12.25 -9.55 -7.99
C ASN A 24 -11.72 -10.92 -8.44
N ASP A 25 -10.84 -10.95 -9.44
CA ASP A 25 -10.22 -12.18 -9.95
C ASP A 25 -8.88 -12.47 -9.24
N LEU A 26 -8.41 -11.57 -8.37
CA LEU A 26 -7.16 -11.70 -7.64
C LEU A 26 -7.40 -12.34 -6.28
N GLU A 27 -6.49 -13.21 -5.87
CA GLU A 27 -6.51 -13.80 -4.53
C GLU A 27 -6.02 -12.81 -3.48
N TRP A 28 -6.64 -12.86 -2.29
CA TRP A 28 -6.13 -12.19 -1.10
C TRP A 28 -5.01 -13.03 -0.49
N MET A 29 -3.83 -12.47 -0.42
CA MET A 29 -2.66 -13.08 0.20
C MET A 29 -2.47 -12.47 1.59
N SER A 30 -2.07 -13.28 2.58
CA SER A 30 -1.66 -12.74 3.89
C SER A 30 -0.44 -11.86 3.71
N TYR A 31 -0.47 -10.68 4.32
CA TYR A 31 0.69 -9.79 4.29
C TYR A 31 1.72 -10.28 5.30
N GLU A 32 2.93 -10.57 4.82
CA GLU A 32 3.99 -11.14 5.66
C GLU A 32 4.35 -10.21 6.83
N GLY A 33 4.40 -10.78 8.02
CA GLY A 33 4.71 -10.06 9.25
C GLY A 33 3.56 -9.25 9.87
N MET A 34 2.36 -9.28 9.26
CA MET A 34 1.17 -8.56 9.76
C MET A 34 0.00 -9.52 9.94
N GLU A 35 -0.46 -9.64 11.17
CA GLU A 35 -1.62 -10.48 11.49
C GLU A 35 -2.93 -9.79 11.06
N ASN A 36 -3.86 -10.55 10.46
CA ASN A 36 -5.15 -10.05 9.98
C ASN A 36 -5.04 -8.89 8.95
N CYS A 37 -3.94 -8.86 8.22
CA CYS A 37 -3.70 -7.97 7.09
C CYS A 37 -3.52 -8.78 5.81
N TYR A 38 -4.13 -8.31 4.72
CA TYR A 38 -4.14 -9.00 3.43
C TYR A 38 -3.82 -8.03 2.30
N VAL A 39 -3.26 -8.57 1.23
CA VAL A 39 -2.87 -7.80 0.04
C VAL A 39 -3.35 -8.47 -1.24
N GLN A 40 -3.72 -7.67 -2.23
CA GLN A 40 -3.84 -8.07 -3.64
C GLN A 40 -2.89 -7.21 -4.46
N ASP A 41 -1.95 -7.83 -5.14
CA ASP A 41 -1.03 -7.15 -6.04
C ASP A 41 -1.64 -6.99 -7.43
N PHE A 42 -1.67 -5.78 -7.94
CA PHE A 42 -2.14 -5.47 -9.31
C PHE A 42 -1.03 -5.55 -10.34
N LEU A 43 0.20 -5.40 -9.92
CA LEU A 43 1.38 -5.44 -10.79
C LEU A 43 2.33 -6.54 -10.33
N PRO A 44 3.03 -7.21 -11.25
CA PRO A 44 3.94 -8.31 -10.90
C PRO A 44 5.29 -7.86 -10.34
N SER A 45 5.39 -6.65 -9.80
CA SER A 45 6.65 -6.00 -9.38
C SER A 45 7.46 -6.79 -8.35
N ALA A 46 6.82 -7.63 -7.53
CA ALA A 46 7.51 -8.52 -6.60
C ALA A 46 8.30 -9.65 -7.32
N HIS A 47 7.94 -9.96 -8.56
CA HIS A 47 8.51 -11.08 -9.33
C HIS A 47 9.10 -10.67 -10.68
N ASP A 48 8.90 -9.42 -11.09
CA ASP A 48 9.36 -8.88 -12.37
C ASP A 48 10.05 -7.53 -12.16
N ILE A 49 11.36 -7.53 -12.24
CA ILE A 49 12.20 -6.35 -12.07
C ILE A 49 12.06 -5.31 -13.19
N GLY A 50 11.34 -5.63 -14.25
CA GLY A 50 10.95 -4.66 -15.28
C GLY A 50 9.98 -3.60 -14.76
N PHE A 51 9.24 -3.90 -13.67
CA PHE A 51 8.36 -2.94 -13.01
C PHE A 51 9.14 -2.19 -11.91
N ASP A 52 9.11 -0.88 -11.95
CA ASP A 52 9.77 0.00 -10.98
C ASP A 52 8.78 0.64 -9.99
N MET A 53 7.54 0.21 -10.04
CA MET A 53 6.49 0.59 -9.09
C MET A 53 5.56 -0.59 -8.82
N ASN A 54 4.93 -0.57 -7.66
CA ASN A 54 3.84 -1.46 -7.31
C ASN A 54 2.53 -0.70 -7.15
N MET A 55 1.44 -1.39 -7.37
CA MET A 55 0.09 -0.93 -7.04
C MET A 55 -0.69 -2.11 -6.49
N HIS A 56 -1.21 -1.98 -5.28
CA HIS A 56 -1.96 -3.03 -4.62
C HIS A 56 -3.09 -2.48 -3.75
N ILE A 57 -3.98 -3.36 -3.33
CA ILE A 57 -4.96 -3.08 -2.28
C ILE A 57 -4.48 -3.76 -1.01
N LEU A 58 -4.49 -3.03 0.09
CA LEU A 58 -4.35 -3.56 1.44
C LEU A 58 -5.70 -3.61 2.14
N LYS A 59 -5.90 -4.67 2.91
CA LYS A 59 -7.08 -4.92 3.69
C LYS A 59 -6.71 -5.35 5.10
N PHE A 60 -7.27 -4.67 6.10
CA PHE A 60 -7.11 -4.99 7.51
C PHE A 60 -8.45 -5.35 8.11
N HIS A 61 -8.52 -6.43 8.86
CA HIS A 61 -9.63 -6.64 9.77
C HIS A 61 -9.69 -5.53 10.82
N ILE A 62 -10.87 -5.29 11.37
CA ILE A 62 -11.02 -4.32 12.46
C ILE A 62 -10.12 -4.74 13.62
N GLU A 63 -9.51 -3.76 14.28
CA GLU A 63 -8.50 -3.90 15.34
C GLU A 63 -7.13 -4.44 14.86
N ALA A 64 -6.99 -4.84 13.60
CA ALA A 64 -5.68 -5.18 13.05
C ALA A 64 -4.80 -3.95 12.87
N SER A 65 -3.49 -4.14 12.98
CA SER A 65 -2.50 -3.08 12.87
C SER A 65 -1.22 -3.58 12.21
N HIS A 66 -0.36 -2.64 11.81
CA HIS A 66 1.01 -2.96 11.39
C HIS A 66 1.83 -3.69 12.46
N GLY A 67 1.45 -3.54 13.75
CA GLY A 67 2.17 -4.14 14.87
C GLY A 67 3.53 -3.48 15.19
N TYR A 68 4.06 -2.65 14.31
CA TYR A 68 5.32 -1.93 14.45
C TYR A 68 5.30 -0.63 13.64
N ILE A 69 6.25 0.25 13.96
CA ILE A 69 6.49 1.46 13.17
C ILE A 69 7.56 1.11 12.15
N GLU A 70 7.24 1.28 10.88
CA GLU A 70 8.16 1.04 9.78
C GLU A 70 8.65 2.34 9.15
N THR A 71 9.81 2.27 8.50
CA THR A 71 10.33 3.32 7.63
C THR A 71 11.10 2.67 6.50
N HIS A 72 11.02 3.25 5.31
CA HIS A 72 11.70 2.74 4.12
C HIS A 72 11.95 3.85 3.10
N VAL A 73 12.83 3.59 2.14
CA VAL A 73 13.20 4.55 1.10
C VAL A 73 12.08 4.81 0.09
N GLN A 74 11.17 3.88 -0.07
CA GLN A 74 10.11 3.99 -1.07
C GLN A 74 9.10 5.05 -0.65
N GLN A 75 8.85 5.98 -1.57
CA GLN A 75 7.72 6.89 -1.50
C GLN A 75 6.43 6.16 -1.88
N HIS A 76 5.34 6.51 -1.26
CA HIS A 76 4.06 5.91 -1.58
C HIS A 76 2.87 6.82 -1.32
N GLY A 77 1.79 6.52 -2.01
CA GLY A 77 0.52 7.19 -1.84
C GLY A 77 -0.60 6.19 -1.59
N MET A 78 -1.59 6.61 -0.86
CA MET A 78 -2.76 5.80 -0.52
C MET A 78 -4.05 6.54 -0.79
N TYR A 79 -5.10 5.77 -1.09
CA TYR A 79 -6.47 6.27 -1.17
C TYR A 79 -7.40 5.30 -0.45
N PHE A 80 -8.13 5.80 0.53
CA PHE A 80 -8.97 5.00 1.41
C PHE A 80 -10.34 4.72 0.79
N LEU A 81 -10.73 3.44 0.74
CA LEU A 81 -11.96 2.96 0.12
C LEU A 81 -13.07 2.67 1.13
N SER A 82 -12.73 2.41 2.37
CA SER A 82 -13.69 2.03 3.41
C SER A 82 -13.35 2.72 4.74
N VAL A 83 -13.97 2.31 5.77
CA VAL A 83 -13.97 2.71 7.18
C VAL A 83 -12.81 3.59 7.70
N LYS A 84 -12.83 3.88 8.98
CA LYS A 84 -11.85 4.72 9.66
C LYS A 84 -10.59 3.93 10.05
N SER A 85 -9.47 4.64 9.98
CA SER A 85 -8.18 4.20 10.48
C SER A 85 -7.52 5.31 11.30
N MET A 86 -6.56 4.94 12.13
CA MET A 86 -5.59 5.87 12.68
C MET A 86 -4.25 5.57 12.02
N TYR A 87 -3.71 6.55 11.35
CA TYR A 87 -2.44 6.44 10.66
C TYR A 87 -1.38 7.31 11.33
N ARG A 88 -0.28 6.69 11.71
CA ARG A 88 0.89 7.43 12.18
C ARG A 88 1.70 7.92 10.99
N LEU A 89 1.97 9.21 10.98
CA LEU A 89 2.83 9.91 10.02
C LEU A 89 3.83 10.72 10.82
N GLU A 90 5.09 10.34 10.79
CA GLU A 90 6.13 10.86 11.67
C GLU A 90 5.77 10.64 13.15
N ASP A 91 5.53 11.71 13.91
CA ASP A 91 5.16 11.65 15.32
C ASP A 91 3.66 11.84 15.57
N ASP A 92 2.89 12.14 14.52
CA ASP A 92 1.46 12.44 14.62
C ASP A 92 0.58 11.25 14.24
N TRP A 93 -0.49 11.05 15.00
CA TRP A 93 -1.56 10.13 14.66
C TRP A 93 -2.72 10.88 14.01
N VAL A 94 -2.99 10.55 12.74
CA VAL A 94 -3.98 11.22 11.92
C VAL A 94 -5.15 10.27 11.64
N PRO A 95 -6.41 10.66 11.93
CA PRO A 95 -7.55 9.89 11.50
C PRO A 95 -7.74 10.01 9.99
N LEU A 96 -7.82 8.87 9.30
CA LEU A 96 -8.08 8.78 7.86
C LEU A 96 -9.29 7.87 7.64
N GLN A 97 -10.11 8.20 6.66
CA GLN A 97 -11.35 7.50 6.36
C GLN A 97 -11.61 7.43 4.86
N LYS A 98 -12.68 6.75 4.49
CA LYS A 98 -13.13 6.66 3.09
C LYS A 98 -13.14 8.03 2.39
N GLY A 99 -12.46 8.10 1.25
CA GLY A 99 -12.33 9.29 0.43
C GLY A 99 -11.07 10.11 0.71
N ASP A 100 -10.40 9.88 1.84
CA ASP A 100 -9.13 10.53 2.13
C ASP A 100 -8.00 9.94 1.30
N TYR A 101 -6.98 10.74 1.10
CA TYR A 101 -5.72 10.30 0.50
C TYR A 101 -4.54 10.77 1.34
N CYS A 102 -3.45 10.03 1.24
CA CYS A 102 -2.21 10.36 1.91
C CYS A 102 -1.04 10.09 0.97
N PHE A 103 -0.04 10.95 0.99
CA PHE A 103 1.26 10.72 0.37
C PHE A 103 2.32 10.74 1.46
N MET A 104 3.22 9.78 1.41
CA MET A 104 4.36 9.67 2.31
C MET A 104 5.66 9.73 1.53
N ASP A 105 6.53 10.62 1.96
CA ASP A 105 7.87 10.76 1.41
C ASP A 105 8.78 9.63 1.94
N ALA A 106 9.98 9.55 1.39
CA ALA A 106 10.98 8.58 1.81
C ALA A 106 11.31 8.72 3.31
N TYR A 107 11.44 7.57 3.97
CA TYR A 107 11.83 7.45 5.38
C TYR A 107 10.85 8.01 6.40
N VAL A 108 9.65 8.40 6.03
CA VAL A 108 8.60 8.79 6.99
C VAL A 108 8.28 7.60 7.89
N PRO A 109 8.45 7.71 9.22
CA PRO A 109 8.00 6.68 10.16
C PRO A 109 6.49 6.54 10.11
N GLN A 110 6.00 5.33 9.90
CA GLN A 110 4.59 5.07 9.68
C GLN A 110 4.10 3.82 10.38
N ALA A 111 2.83 3.84 10.73
CA ALA A 111 2.07 2.69 11.20
C ALA A 111 0.59 2.98 11.03
N CYS A 112 -0.25 1.93 10.98
CA CYS A 112 -1.68 2.14 11.02
C CYS A 112 -2.39 1.06 11.84
N TYR A 113 -3.60 1.38 12.27
CA TYR A 113 -4.55 0.39 12.74
C TYR A 113 -5.97 0.71 12.23
N ALA A 114 -6.73 -0.35 12.00
CA ALA A 114 -8.11 -0.26 11.56
C ALA A 114 -8.99 0.02 12.76
N VAL A 115 -9.67 1.18 12.78
CA VAL A 115 -10.60 1.56 13.85
C VAL A 115 -11.99 1.00 13.56
N GLY A 116 -12.40 1.01 12.31
CA GLY A 116 -13.77 0.71 11.90
C GLY A 116 -14.76 1.81 12.23
N ASP A 117 -16.01 1.54 11.94
CA ASP A 117 -17.16 2.35 12.33
C ASP A 117 -17.99 1.61 13.39
N GLU A 118 -18.49 2.34 14.38
CA GLU A 118 -19.25 1.76 15.49
C GLU A 118 -20.43 0.92 14.98
N GLY A 119 -20.48 -0.35 15.41
CA GLY A 119 -21.52 -1.31 15.03
C GLY A 119 -21.43 -1.89 13.62
N ARG A 120 -20.31 -1.70 12.92
CA ARG A 120 -20.04 -2.29 11.61
C ARG A 120 -18.79 -3.16 11.64
N GLU A 121 -18.89 -4.35 11.08
CA GLU A 121 -17.78 -5.28 10.86
C GLU A 121 -17.11 -5.03 9.48
N GLU A 122 -16.98 -3.78 9.07
CA GLU A 122 -16.37 -3.44 7.79
C GLU A 122 -14.85 -3.38 7.93
N GLU A 123 -14.15 -4.04 7.02
CA GLU A 123 -12.69 -4.05 6.96
C GLU A 123 -12.15 -2.69 6.48
N LEU A 124 -10.99 -2.30 6.99
CA LEU A 124 -10.23 -1.18 6.41
C LEU A 124 -9.64 -1.61 5.07
N VAL A 125 -9.96 -0.88 4.01
CA VAL A 125 -9.45 -1.14 2.66
C VAL A 125 -8.92 0.15 2.04
N TYR A 126 -7.70 0.12 1.52
CA TYR A 126 -7.15 1.23 0.76
C TYR A 126 -6.28 0.77 -0.41
N ILE A 127 -6.28 1.56 -1.48
CA ILE A 127 -5.34 1.42 -2.58
C ILE A 127 -4.01 2.02 -2.16
N TYR A 128 -2.93 1.34 -2.50
CA TYR A 128 -1.58 1.71 -2.14
C TYR A 128 -0.71 1.65 -3.39
N SER A 129 -0.07 2.77 -3.72
CA SER A 129 0.93 2.87 -4.77
C SER A 129 2.28 3.16 -4.17
N LYS A 130 3.25 2.34 -4.47
CA LYS A 130 4.60 2.41 -3.92
C LYS A 130 5.61 2.36 -5.06
N ASP A 131 6.63 3.20 -4.99
CA ASP A 131 7.77 2.97 -5.86
C ASP A 131 8.53 1.71 -5.39
N CYS A 132 9.06 0.97 -6.35
CA CYS A 132 9.93 -0.17 -6.10
C CYS A 132 11.38 0.25 -6.30
N ASN A 133 11.78 1.37 -5.64
CA ASN A 133 13.16 1.78 -5.71
C ASN A 133 14.04 0.63 -5.31
N ARG A 134 14.86 0.22 -6.25
CA ARG A 134 15.88 -0.79 -6.01
C ARG A 134 16.85 -0.21 -5.00
N ASP A 135 17.24 -1.03 -4.06
CA ASP A 135 18.21 -0.64 -3.05
C ASP A 135 19.40 0.03 -3.72
N ILE A 136 19.84 1.14 -3.15
CA ILE A 136 21.04 1.79 -3.59
C ILE A 136 22.16 0.76 -3.46
N ALA A 137 22.76 0.39 -4.58
CA ALA A 137 23.94 -0.45 -4.55
C ALA A 137 25.05 0.33 -3.83
N LEU A 138 25.39 -0.10 -2.62
CA LEU A 138 26.49 0.41 -1.85
C LEU A 138 27.81 -0.10 -2.40
#